data_4d1acf92c43b13831899eb1c9d8c5918
#
_entry.id   4d1acf92c43b13831899eb1c9d8c5918
#
_cell.length_a   1.000
_cell.length_b   1.000
_cell.length_c   1.000
_cell.angle_alpha   90.00
_cell.angle_beta   90.00
_cell.angle_gamma   90.00
#
_symmetry.space_group_name_H-M   'P 1'
#
loop_
_entity.id
_entity.type
_entity.pdbx_description
1 polymer ?
#
loop_
_entity_poly.entity_id
_entity_poly.type
_entity_poly.pdbx_seq_one_letter_code
_entity_poly.pdbx_strand_id
1 'polypeptide(L)'
;MNQSDYPAPPVAEMKPDTFKNFGQVRIDNYFWLKDKNNPAVIDYLNAENTYTDTVMASTKQLQQAIYDEILGRMKEDDESYPSFSDGYYYYSRTEKGKQYRTYCRKKGSLQASEEIIFDVNKMAENKSAFIFAGYSVSPDNSKAAYFYNETGSYAEFTMKVRDLASGDDIGFAIEGASSSAWSTDNKTLFYGVVDNTLRSYQIHRRQLDAPQSAVVYEEKDPKFSVYVSGDKNDQFIFISSGSSTTSEERFIPADQPLAAFNLFAPRVQDVDYSVYPHKEKFFIRYKDKENLNGKIYEAPLTGYEDKKTWKEFVPHNPDVRIEG
;
A
#
# COMPACT_ATOMS: atom_id res chain seq x y z
N MET A 1 18.61 12.19 -39.32
CA MET A 1 18.78 10.79 -39.72
C MET A 1 17.50 10.35 -40.46
N ASN A 2 17.66 9.76 -41.65
CA ASN A 2 16.52 9.27 -42.40
C ASN A 2 16.03 7.97 -41.76
N GLN A 3 14.71 7.69 -41.85
CA GLN A 3 14.07 6.48 -41.31
C GLN A 3 14.67 5.16 -41.87
N SER A 4 15.49 5.24 -42.93
CA SER A 4 16.22 4.13 -43.57
C SER A 4 17.52 3.70 -42.86
N ASP A 5 17.97 4.45 -41.84
CA ASP A 5 19.25 4.21 -41.18
C ASP A 5 19.13 3.29 -39.93
N TYR A 6 17.92 2.92 -39.56
CA TYR A 6 17.64 2.04 -38.40
C TYR A 6 17.38 0.58 -38.85
N PRO A 7 17.78 -0.41 -38.03
CA PRO A 7 17.40 -1.79 -38.30
C PRO A 7 15.86 -1.94 -38.30
N ALA A 8 15.38 -2.98 -38.95
CA ALA A 8 13.95 -3.31 -38.89
C ALA A 8 13.58 -3.71 -37.44
N PRO A 9 12.40 -3.27 -36.92
CA PRO A 9 11.95 -3.70 -35.62
C PRO A 9 11.69 -5.22 -35.59
N PRO A 10 11.86 -5.88 -34.44
CA PRO A 10 11.46 -7.25 -34.25
C PRO A 10 9.96 -7.46 -34.58
N VAL A 11 9.62 -8.63 -35.06
CA VAL A 11 8.22 -9.00 -35.36
C VAL A 11 7.88 -10.23 -34.56
N ALA A 12 6.85 -10.12 -33.69
CA ALA A 12 6.35 -11.27 -32.96
C ALA A 12 5.74 -12.31 -33.89
N GLU A 13 6.03 -13.57 -33.63
CA GLU A 13 5.44 -14.70 -34.39
C GLU A 13 3.93 -14.78 -34.19
N MET A 14 3.17 -14.91 -35.28
CA MET A 14 1.74 -15.13 -35.17
C MET A 14 1.43 -16.59 -34.81
N LYS A 15 0.87 -16.78 -33.59
CA LYS A 15 0.40 -18.08 -33.08
C LYS A 15 -1.10 -17.96 -32.76
N PRO A 16 -1.99 -18.25 -33.72
CA PRO A 16 -3.42 -18.04 -33.54
C PRO A 16 -3.99 -18.84 -32.37
N ASP A 17 -4.64 -18.17 -31.43
CA ASP A 17 -5.49 -18.77 -30.41
C ASP A 17 -6.95 -18.37 -30.62
N THR A 18 -7.89 -19.29 -30.39
CA THR A 18 -9.31 -19.08 -30.73
C THR A 18 -10.17 -19.09 -29.47
N PHE A 19 -10.83 -17.98 -29.23
CA PHE A 19 -11.75 -17.77 -28.11
C PHE A 19 -13.20 -17.79 -28.60
N LYS A 20 -14.06 -18.56 -27.94
CA LYS A 20 -15.50 -18.65 -28.22
C LYS A 20 -16.26 -18.19 -26.98
N ASN A 21 -16.74 -16.94 -26.99
CA ASN A 21 -17.50 -16.38 -25.89
C ASN A 21 -18.76 -15.68 -26.40
N PHE A 22 -19.88 -15.88 -25.72
CA PHE A 22 -21.16 -15.21 -26.02
C PHE A 22 -21.62 -15.40 -27.49
N GLY A 23 -21.35 -16.58 -28.09
CA GLY A 23 -21.69 -16.83 -29.48
C GLY A 23 -20.77 -16.16 -30.53
N GLN A 24 -19.74 -15.46 -30.10
CA GLN A 24 -18.74 -14.85 -30.97
C GLN A 24 -17.44 -15.64 -30.97
N VAL A 25 -16.73 -15.61 -32.12
CA VAL A 25 -15.40 -16.20 -32.29
C VAL A 25 -14.39 -15.06 -32.45
N ARG A 26 -13.39 -15.02 -31.56
CA ARG A 26 -12.25 -14.14 -31.66
C ARG A 26 -10.97 -14.92 -31.85
N ILE A 27 -10.16 -14.54 -32.83
CA ILE A 27 -8.81 -15.09 -33.03
C ILE A 27 -7.81 -14.04 -32.52
N ASP A 28 -6.89 -14.48 -31.68
CA ASP A 28 -5.81 -13.64 -31.16
C ASP A 28 -4.47 -14.31 -31.52
N ASN A 29 -3.72 -13.67 -32.41
CA ASN A 29 -2.45 -14.20 -32.91
C ASN A 29 -1.29 -14.04 -31.90
N TYR A 30 -1.48 -13.25 -30.88
CA TYR A 30 -0.43 -12.84 -29.95
C TYR A 30 -0.75 -13.17 -28.49
N PHE A 31 -1.78 -13.95 -28.22
CA PHE A 31 -2.18 -14.34 -26.87
C PHE A 31 -1.07 -15.07 -26.10
N TRP A 32 -0.17 -15.76 -26.80
CA TRP A 32 0.99 -16.43 -26.22
C TRP A 32 1.98 -15.50 -25.55
N LEU A 33 2.02 -14.20 -25.90
CA LEU A 33 2.91 -13.20 -25.30
C LEU A 33 2.59 -12.92 -23.82
N LYS A 34 1.41 -13.32 -23.33
CA LYS A 34 1.06 -13.17 -21.90
C LYS A 34 1.83 -14.12 -20.98
N ASP A 35 2.39 -15.21 -21.52
CA ASP A 35 3.12 -16.21 -20.73
C ASP A 35 4.55 -15.72 -20.45
N LYS A 36 4.69 -15.02 -19.32
CA LYS A 36 5.96 -14.42 -18.86
C LYS A 36 7.11 -15.41 -18.64
N ASN A 37 6.81 -16.71 -18.53
CA ASN A 37 7.82 -17.76 -18.31
C ASN A 37 8.20 -18.50 -19.62
N ASN A 38 7.54 -18.20 -20.73
CA ASN A 38 7.84 -18.80 -22.02
C ASN A 38 9.16 -18.23 -22.58
N PRO A 39 10.18 -19.07 -22.85
CA PRO A 39 11.45 -18.60 -23.41
C PRO A 39 11.31 -17.77 -24.69
N ALA A 40 10.37 -18.12 -25.58
CA ALA A 40 10.13 -17.37 -26.82
C ALA A 40 9.60 -15.95 -26.55
N VAL A 41 8.88 -15.72 -25.44
CA VAL A 41 8.46 -14.37 -25.01
C VAL A 41 9.66 -13.58 -24.53
N ILE A 42 10.52 -14.20 -23.73
CA ILE A 42 11.75 -13.56 -23.24
C ILE A 42 12.69 -13.19 -24.39
N ASP A 43 12.87 -14.10 -25.35
CA ASP A 43 13.70 -13.86 -26.55
C ASP A 43 13.16 -12.69 -27.37
N TYR A 44 11.82 -12.64 -27.57
CA TYR A 44 11.19 -11.52 -28.26
C TYR A 44 11.40 -10.20 -27.54
N LEU A 45 11.19 -10.16 -26.21
CA LEU A 45 11.42 -8.94 -25.39
C LEU A 45 12.88 -8.50 -25.43
N ASN A 46 13.83 -9.42 -25.38
CA ASN A 46 15.26 -9.11 -25.50
C ASN A 46 15.60 -8.52 -26.88
N ALA A 47 14.98 -9.02 -27.95
CA ALA A 47 15.14 -8.48 -29.30
C ALA A 47 14.59 -7.04 -29.39
N GLU A 48 13.42 -6.76 -28.79
CA GLU A 48 12.85 -5.40 -28.70
C GLU A 48 13.75 -4.45 -27.92
N ASN A 49 14.32 -4.89 -26.80
CA ASN A 49 15.26 -4.09 -26.02
C ASN A 49 16.53 -3.78 -26.85
N THR A 50 17.09 -4.77 -27.56
CA THR A 50 18.25 -4.60 -28.42
C THR A 50 17.97 -3.62 -29.57
N TYR A 51 16.80 -3.70 -30.18
CA TYR A 51 16.34 -2.75 -31.18
C TYR A 51 16.25 -1.33 -30.60
N THR A 52 15.63 -1.17 -29.44
CA THR A 52 15.52 0.13 -28.74
C THR A 52 16.89 0.72 -28.44
N ASP A 53 17.81 -0.06 -27.89
CA ASP A 53 19.18 0.37 -27.58
C ASP A 53 19.92 0.86 -28.82
N THR A 54 19.72 0.17 -29.96
CA THR A 54 20.33 0.53 -31.25
C THR A 54 19.76 1.85 -31.76
N VAL A 55 18.44 1.99 -31.80
CA VAL A 55 17.77 3.21 -32.26
C VAL A 55 18.11 4.42 -31.38
N MET A 56 18.18 4.21 -30.06
CA MET A 56 18.44 5.26 -29.08
C MET A 56 19.94 5.55 -28.88
N ALA A 57 20.84 4.78 -29.50
CA ALA A 57 22.27 4.92 -29.30
C ALA A 57 22.80 6.35 -29.57
N SER A 58 22.26 7.03 -30.60
CA SER A 58 22.62 8.40 -30.96
C SER A 58 22.21 9.45 -29.92
N THR A 59 21.31 9.13 -29.01
CA THR A 59 20.80 10.06 -27.99
C THR A 59 21.51 9.94 -26.63
N LYS A 60 22.46 9.01 -26.46
CA LYS A 60 23.15 8.75 -25.18
C LYS A 60 23.78 9.97 -24.54
N GLN A 61 24.41 10.84 -25.33
CA GLN A 61 24.99 12.08 -24.81
C GLN A 61 23.93 13.04 -24.30
N LEU A 62 22.80 13.17 -25.00
CA LEU A 62 21.68 14.00 -24.55
C LEU A 62 21.03 13.41 -23.30
N GLN A 63 20.85 12.09 -23.23
CA GLN A 63 20.34 11.42 -22.04
C GLN A 63 21.23 11.70 -20.83
N GLN A 64 22.54 11.57 -20.98
CA GLN A 64 23.50 11.87 -19.90
C GLN A 64 23.43 13.33 -19.47
N ALA A 65 23.37 14.27 -20.42
CA ALA A 65 23.28 15.70 -20.12
C ALA A 65 22.00 16.05 -19.36
N ILE A 66 20.87 15.46 -19.76
CA ILE A 66 19.58 15.63 -19.05
C ILE A 66 19.65 15.02 -17.65
N TYR A 67 20.23 13.83 -17.51
CA TYR A 67 20.41 13.16 -16.21
C TYR A 67 21.26 14.04 -15.27
N ASP A 68 22.41 14.52 -15.73
CA ASP A 68 23.30 15.35 -14.93
C ASP A 68 22.65 16.68 -14.53
N GLU A 69 21.86 17.29 -15.44
CA GLU A 69 21.12 18.51 -15.16
C GLU A 69 20.03 18.27 -14.08
N ILE A 70 19.25 17.19 -14.20
CA ILE A 70 18.23 16.84 -13.20
C ILE A 70 18.89 16.57 -11.85
N LEU A 71 19.93 15.73 -11.82
CA LEU A 71 20.64 15.38 -10.59
C LEU A 71 21.26 16.62 -9.92
N GLY A 72 21.84 17.54 -10.72
CA GLY A 72 22.43 18.78 -10.21
C GLY A 72 21.42 19.75 -9.57
N ARG A 73 20.12 19.57 -9.85
CA ARG A 73 19.02 20.36 -9.23
C ARG A 73 18.41 19.67 -8.02
N MET A 74 18.73 18.40 -7.77
CA MET A 74 18.20 17.65 -6.63
C MET A 74 19.08 17.84 -5.40
N LYS A 75 18.44 18.02 -4.25
CA LYS A 75 19.12 17.97 -2.95
C LYS A 75 19.20 16.50 -2.53
N GLU A 76 20.36 15.88 -2.77
CA GLU A 76 20.55 14.46 -2.48
C GLU A 76 20.63 14.17 -0.97
N ASP A 77 21.30 15.05 -0.19
CA ASP A 77 21.35 14.98 1.27
C ASP A 77 20.16 15.76 1.84
N ASP A 78 19.06 15.08 2.14
CA ASP A 78 17.82 15.71 2.57
C ASP A 78 17.12 14.92 3.68
N GLU A 79 16.34 15.63 4.48
CA GLU A 79 15.54 15.06 5.57
C GLU A 79 14.06 15.44 5.40
N SER A 80 13.15 14.49 5.70
CA SER A 80 11.73 14.80 5.82
C SER A 80 11.47 15.61 7.10
N TYR A 81 10.38 16.39 7.13
CA TYR A 81 9.94 17.01 8.37
C TYR A 81 9.59 15.92 9.39
N PRO A 82 10.11 16.04 10.64
CA PRO A 82 9.83 15.10 11.70
C PRO A 82 8.36 15.14 12.10
N SER A 83 7.71 13.99 12.15
CA SER A 83 6.36 13.79 12.66
C SER A 83 6.41 13.26 14.09
N PHE A 84 5.71 13.91 15.03
CA PHE A 84 5.65 13.46 16.42
C PHE A 84 4.50 12.45 16.60
N SER A 85 4.83 11.27 17.13
CA SER A 85 3.88 10.24 17.54
C SER A 85 4.43 9.46 18.71
N ASP A 86 3.61 9.22 19.73
CA ASP A 86 3.88 8.33 20.88
C ASP A 86 5.24 8.55 21.55
N GLY A 87 5.59 9.81 21.73
CA GLY A 87 6.83 10.21 22.40
C GLY A 87 8.08 10.20 21.53
N TYR A 88 7.97 9.95 20.23
CA TYR A 88 9.07 9.98 19.27
C TYR A 88 8.81 10.93 18.11
N TYR A 89 9.89 11.49 17.57
CA TYR A 89 9.91 12.21 16.30
C TYR A 89 10.40 11.26 15.20
N TYR A 90 9.54 10.90 14.28
CA TYR A 90 9.83 10.01 13.14
C TYR A 90 10.16 10.83 11.89
N TYR A 91 11.21 10.47 11.19
CA TYR A 91 11.63 11.11 9.95
C TYR A 91 12.43 10.14 9.08
N SER A 92 12.67 10.52 7.85
CA SER A 92 13.56 9.80 6.95
C SER A 92 14.58 10.75 6.36
N ARG A 93 15.76 10.25 6.06
CA ARG A 93 16.80 11.01 5.40
C ARG A 93 17.35 10.26 4.19
N THR A 94 17.85 11.01 3.22
CA THR A 94 18.63 10.53 2.08
C THR A 94 20.08 10.95 2.24
N GLU A 95 20.98 10.21 1.65
CA GLU A 95 22.42 10.48 1.65
C GLU A 95 22.92 10.49 0.21
N LYS A 96 23.82 11.42 -0.11
CA LYS A 96 24.39 11.54 -1.45
C LYS A 96 25.00 10.23 -1.95
N GLY A 97 24.62 9.85 -3.16
CA GLY A 97 25.06 8.60 -3.78
C GLY A 97 24.42 7.34 -3.24
N LYS A 98 23.42 7.45 -2.33
CA LYS A 98 22.59 6.33 -1.86
C LYS A 98 21.28 6.28 -2.64
N GLN A 99 20.78 5.07 -2.89
CA GLN A 99 19.56 4.86 -3.65
C GLN A 99 18.30 4.95 -2.79
N TYR A 100 18.40 4.57 -1.52
CA TYR A 100 17.26 4.42 -0.63
C TYR A 100 17.33 5.36 0.57
N ARG A 101 16.18 5.57 1.22
CA ARG A 101 16.06 6.33 2.47
C ARG A 101 16.52 5.51 3.67
N THR A 102 17.00 6.22 4.68
CA THR A 102 17.17 5.70 6.04
C THR A 102 16.02 6.26 6.89
N TYR A 103 15.25 5.38 7.54
CA TYR A 103 14.15 5.75 8.43
C TYR A 103 14.66 5.82 9.86
N CYS A 104 14.40 6.94 10.51
CA CYS A 104 14.95 7.29 11.81
C CYS A 104 13.87 7.78 12.77
N ARG A 105 14.20 7.77 14.07
CA ARG A 105 13.40 8.41 15.10
C ARG A 105 14.28 9.02 16.18
N LYS A 106 13.73 9.97 16.95
CA LYS A 106 14.36 10.59 18.14
C LYS A 106 13.36 10.61 19.27
N LYS A 107 13.77 10.20 20.48
CA LYS A 107 12.89 10.10 21.63
C LYS A 107 12.71 11.44 22.31
N GLY A 108 11.48 11.90 22.47
CA GLY A 108 11.07 13.05 23.29
C GLY A 108 11.51 14.42 22.80
N SER A 109 12.59 14.52 22.02
CA SER A 109 13.16 15.80 21.57
C SER A 109 13.87 15.63 20.22
N LEU A 110 13.81 16.68 19.38
CA LEU A 110 14.58 16.74 18.12
C LEU A 110 16.10 16.76 18.35
N GLN A 111 16.57 17.12 19.55
CA GLN A 111 17.97 17.11 19.95
C GLN A 111 18.43 15.78 20.53
N ALA A 112 17.51 14.82 20.75
CA ALA A 112 17.86 13.48 21.21
C ALA A 112 18.70 12.72 20.16
N SER A 113 19.41 11.70 20.62
CA SER A 113 20.19 10.82 19.72
C SER A 113 19.28 10.17 18.68
N GLU A 114 19.77 10.09 17.46
CA GLU A 114 19.11 9.38 16.36
C GLU A 114 19.10 7.88 16.64
N GLU A 115 17.94 7.26 16.47
CA GLU A 115 17.76 5.82 16.40
C GLU A 115 17.38 5.46 14.96
N ILE A 116 18.15 4.59 14.29
CA ILE A 116 17.82 4.08 12.97
C ILE A 116 16.84 2.93 13.12
N ILE A 117 15.65 3.06 12.50
CA ILE A 117 14.63 2.02 12.47
C ILE A 117 14.90 1.07 11.29
N PHE A 118 15.09 1.65 10.08
CA PHE A 118 15.39 0.90 8.87
C PHE A 118 16.43 1.64 8.03
N ASP A 119 17.59 1.02 7.84
CA ASP A 119 18.55 1.41 6.80
C ASP A 119 18.24 0.59 5.54
N VAL A 120 17.42 1.17 4.65
CA VAL A 120 16.98 0.46 3.45
C VAL A 120 18.14 0.21 2.48
N ASN A 121 19.21 1.02 2.53
CA ASN A 121 20.40 0.77 1.72
C ASN A 121 21.10 -0.54 2.14
N LYS A 122 21.22 -0.79 3.45
CA LYS A 122 21.75 -2.07 3.95
C LYS A 122 20.83 -3.24 3.65
N MET A 123 19.51 -3.04 3.74
CA MET A 123 18.53 -4.08 3.42
C MET A 123 18.58 -4.49 1.94
N ALA A 124 18.91 -3.56 1.05
CA ALA A 124 19.01 -3.76 -0.39
C ALA A 124 20.38 -4.29 -0.86
N GLU A 125 21.39 -4.40 0.02
CA GLU A 125 22.74 -4.87 -0.36
C GLU A 125 22.67 -6.25 -1.03
N ASN A 126 23.39 -6.38 -2.14
CA ASN A 126 23.49 -7.63 -2.93
C ASN A 126 22.17 -8.14 -3.52
N LYS A 127 21.16 -7.25 -3.65
CA LYS A 127 19.87 -7.59 -4.27
C LYS A 127 19.76 -6.92 -5.63
N SER A 128 19.26 -7.66 -6.62
CA SER A 128 19.04 -7.14 -7.98
C SER A 128 17.87 -6.15 -8.04
N ALA A 129 16.90 -6.30 -7.14
CA ALA A 129 15.79 -5.39 -6.93
C ALA A 129 15.39 -5.38 -5.46
N PHE A 130 14.97 -4.23 -4.94
CA PHE A 130 14.47 -4.11 -3.59
C PHE A 130 13.46 -2.95 -3.51
N ILE A 131 12.31 -3.20 -2.93
CA ILE A 131 11.30 -2.18 -2.64
C ILE A 131 10.95 -2.25 -1.16
N PHE A 132 11.03 -1.13 -0.46
CA PHE A 132 10.54 -0.94 0.89
C PHE A 132 9.25 -0.12 0.82
N ALA A 133 8.11 -0.76 1.10
CA ALA A 133 6.79 -0.14 0.93
C ALA A 133 6.32 0.64 2.16
N GLY A 134 7.00 0.50 3.29
CA GLY A 134 6.67 1.22 4.52
C GLY A 134 6.64 0.32 5.75
N TYR A 135 6.26 0.91 6.87
CA TYR A 135 6.21 0.24 8.17
C TYR A 135 5.15 0.86 9.08
N SER A 136 4.73 0.09 10.10
CA SER A 136 3.91 0.54 11.22
C SER A 136 4.57 0.14 12.54
N VAL A 137 4.64 1.07 13.48
CA VAL A 137 5.27 0.85 14.79
C VAL A 137 4.20 0.41 15.79
N SER A 138 4.55 -0.50 16.71
CA SER A 138 3.66 -0.90 17.80
C SER A 138 3.42 0.28 18.77
N PRO A 139 2.27 0.37 19.46
CA PRO A 139 1.94 1.47 20.37
C PRO A 139 2.99 1.73 21.48
N ASP A 140 3.68 0.68 21.94
CA ASP A 140 4.79 0.80 22.91
C ASP A 140 6.14 1.21 22.30
N ASN A 141 6.18 1.41 20.99
CA ASN A 141 7.37 1.74 20.22
C ASN A 141 8.50 0.68 20.25
N SER A 142 8.20 -0.57 20.64
CA SER A 142 9.21 -1.62 20.75
C SER A 142 9.40 -2.43 19.47
N LYS A 143 8.41 -2.45 18.58
CA LYS A 143 8.40 -3.27 17.36
C LYS A 143 7.92 -2.47 16.15
N ALA A 144 8.28 -2.94 14.96
CA ALA A 144 7.74 -2.42 13.70
C ALA A 144 7.40 -3.55 12.74
N ALA A 145 6.16 -3.57 12.24
CA ALA A 145 5.80 -4.35 11.08
C ALA A 145 6.20 -3.58 9.82
N TYR A 146 6.86 -4.24 8.86
CA TYR A 146 7.34 -3.59 7.65
C TYR A 146 7.12 -4.46 6.42
N PHE A 147 6.99 -3.80 5.27
CA PHE A 147 6.67 -4.42 3.99
C PHE A 147 7.82 -4.21 3.00
N TYR A 148 8.25 -5.30 2.36
CA TYR A 148 9.30 -5.27 1.37
C TYR A 148 9.10 -6.32 0.29
N ASN A 149 9.76 -6.17 -0.84
CA ASN A 149 9.99 -7.27 -1.77
C ASN A 149 11.38 -7.17 -2.43
N GLU A 150 11.80 -8.28 -3.00
CA GLU A 150 13.09 -8.46 -3.67
C GLU A 150 12.92 -8.79 -5.17
N THR A 151 11.70 -8.66 -5.67
CA THR A 151 11.35 -8.99 -7.07
C THR A 151 11.18 -7.77 -7.96
N GLY A 152 11.12 -6.56 -7.36
CA GLY A 152 10.78 -5.33 -8.07
C GLY A 152 9.28 -5.16 -8.35
N SER A 153 8.42 -6.08 -7.88
CA SER A 153 6.96 -5.95 -8.00
C SER A 153 6.44 -4.83 -7.09
N TYR A 154 5.54 -4.00 -7.61
CA TYR A 154 4.84 -2.96 -6.83
C TYR A 154 3.55 -3.45 -6.15
N ALA A 155 3.27 -4.74 -6.22
CA ALA A 155 1.99 -5.30 -5.76
C ALA A 155 2.13 -6.52 -4.82
N GLU A 156 3.29 -7.18 -4.82
CA GLU A 156 3.53 -8.38 -4.01
C GLU A 156 4.57 -8.05 -2.93
N PHE A 157 4.11 -7.90 -1.70
CA PHE A 157 4.98 -7.60 -0.57
C PHE A 157 5.00 -8.73 0.45
N THR A 158 6.16 -8.90 1.07
CA THR A 158 6.32 -9.71 2.26
C THR A 158 6.33 -8.80 3.48
N MET A 159 5.53 -9.12 4.51
CA MET A 159 5.56 -8.43 5.79
C MET A 159 6.40 -9.23 6.79
N LYS A 160 7.26 -8.55 7.53
CA LYS A 160 7.95 -9.03 8.72
C LYS A 160 7.74 -8.08 9.89
N VAL A 161 8.09 -8.55 11.07
CA VAL A 161 8.11 -7.72 12.29
C VAL A 161 9.54 -7.67 12.82
N ARG A 162 10.02 -6.47 13.11
CA ARG A 162 11.34 -6.20 13.70
C ARG A 162 11.19 -5.79 15.15
N ASP A 163 12.00 -6.35 16.03
CA ASP A 163 12.27 -5.81 17.36
C ASP A 163 13.20 -4.61 17.20
N LEU A 164 12.78 -3.43 17.68
CA LEU A 164 13.52 -2.19 17.47
C LEU A 164 14.69 -1.99 18.44
N ALA A 165 14.77 -2.77 19.51
CA ALA A 165 15.88 -2.72 20.43
C ALA A 165 17.05 -3.59 19.96
N SER A 166 16.80 -4.79 19.48
CA SER A 166 17.84 -5.69 18.96
C SER A 166 18.17 -5.45 17.48
N GLY A 167 17.18 -4.94 16.70
CA GLY A 167 17.26 -4.83 15.25
C GLY A 167 16.97 -6.14 14.51
N ASP A 168 16.62 -7.23 15.23
CA ASP A 168 16.35 -8.53 14.66
C ASP A 168 14.89 -8.68 14.23
N ASP A 169 14.67 -9.45 13.17
CA ASP A 169 13.33 -9.81 12.75
C ASP A 169 12.77 -10.94 13.61
N ILE A 170 11.52 -10.81 14.05
CA ILE A 170 10.77 -11.85 14.74
C ILE A 170 10.46 -12.96 13.74
N GLY A 171 10.61 -14.21 14.14
CA GLY A 171 10.74 -15.44 13.37
C GLY A 171 9.59 -15.85 12.44
N PHE A 172 8.88 -14.91 11.79
CA PHE A 172 7.90 -15.21 10.72
C PHE A 172 7.94 -14.18 9.60
N ALA A 173 7.46 -14.59 8.44
CA ALA A 173 7.22 -13.73 7.29
C ALA A 173 5.84 -14.06 6.71
N ILE A 174 5.13 -13.03 6.24
CA ILE A 174 3.81 -13.14 5.60
C ILE A 174 3.94 -12.68 4.16
N GLU A 175 3.84 -13.60 3.23
CA GLU A 175 3.83 -13.29 1.80
C GLU A 175 2.46 -12.76 1.36
N GLY A 176 2.44 -11.89 0.37
CA GLY A 176 1.22 -11.28 -0.16
C GLY A 176 0.53 -10.33 0.83
N ALA A 177 1.25 -9.76 1.77
CA ALA A 177 0.69 -8.82 2.74
C ALA A 177 0.43 -7.44 2.12
N SER A 178 -0.67 -6.78 2.50
CA SER A 178 -1.14 -5.51 1.90
C SER A 178 -1.32 -4.36 2.88
N SER A 179 -1.59 -4.62 4.15
CA SER A 179 -1.83 -3.61 5.19
C SER A 179 -1.56 -4.19 6.57
N SER A 180 -1.37 -3.35 7.58
CA SER A 180 -1.24 -3.81 8.97
C SER A 180 -1.77 -2.81 9.99
N ALA A 181 -2.22 -3.33 11.14
CA ALA A 181 -2.60 -2.54 12.31
C ALA A 181 -2.23 -3.29 13.60
N TRP A 182 -1.70 -2.55 14.57
CA TRP A 182 -1.35 -3.08 15.88
C TRP A 182 -2.51 -2.95 16.87
N SER A 183 -2.68 -3.95 17.72
CA SER A 183 -3.46 -3.81 18.95
C SER A 183 -2.60 -3.14 20.04
N THR A 184 -3.26 -2.48 21.00
CA THR A 184 -2.59 -1.83 22.14
C THR A 184 -1.97 -2.82 23.13
N ASP A 185 -2.20 -4.13 22.97
CA ASP A 185 -1.50 -5.18 23.71
C ASP A 185 -0.03 -5.37 23.25
N ASN A 186 0.37 -4.73 22.14
CA ASN A 186 1.72 -4.81 21.52
C ASN A 186 2.15 -6.24 21.13
N LYS A 187 1.20 -7.17 21.07
CA LYS A 187 1.41 -8.60 20.79
C LYS A 187 0.53 -9.10 19.66
N THR A 188 -0.57 -8.41 19.38
CA THR A 188 -1.52 -8.80 18.33
C THR A 188 -1.40 -7.85 17.15
N LEU A 189 -1.15 -8.43 15.97
CA LEU A 189 -1.05 -7.73 14.69
C LEU A 189 -2.16 -8.21 13.77
N PHE A 190 -2.90 -7.26 13.19
CA PHE A 190 -3.82 -7.50 12.10
C PHE A 190 -3.13 -7.17 10.78
N TYR A 191 -3.43 -7.94 9.73
CA TYR A 191 -2.85 -7.69 8.41
C TYR A 191 -3.75 -8.17 7.29
N GLY A 192 -3.70 -7.47 6.16
CA GLY A 192 -4.35 -7.87 4.92
C GLY A 192 -3.49 -8.79 4.08
N VAL A 193 -4.13 -9.68 3.31
CA VAL A 193 -3.45 -10.50 2.30
C VAL A 193 -4.14 -10.40 0.95
N VAL A 194 -3.37 -10.56 -0.14
CA VAL A 194 -3.87 -10.52 -1.51
C VAL A 194 -4.18 -11.92 -2.03
N ASP A 195 -5.12 -12.00 -2.98
CA ASP A 195 -5.39 -13.20 -3.76
C ASP A 195 -4.45 -13.29 -5.00
N ASN A 196 -4.65 -14.32 -5.82
CA ASN A 196 -3.86 -14.53 -7.03
C ASN A 196 -4.03 -13.46 -8.13
N THR A 197 -4.99 -12.54 -7.97
CA THR A 197 -5.17 -11.34 -8.80
C THR A 197 -4.57 -10.08 -8.19
N LEU A 198 -3.87 -10.22 -7.06
CA LEU A 198 -3.28 -9.14 -6.25
C LEU A 198 -4.31 -8.21 -5.61
N ARG A 199 -5.55 -8.68 -5.47
CA ARG A 199 -6.61 -7.99 -4.74
C ARG A 199 -6.49 -8.33 -3.25
N SER A 200 -6.39 -7.34 -2.39
CA SER A 200 -6.49 -7.55 -0.94
C SER A 200 -7.90 -7.99 -0.57
N TYR A 201 -8.06 -9.21 -0.03
CA TYR A 201 -9.38 -9.83 0.14
C TYR A 201 -9.64 -10.44 1.52
N GLN A 202 -8.60 -10.72 2.30
CA GLN A 202 -8.75 -11.23 3.66
C GLN A 202 -7.98 -10.37 4.66
N ILE A 203 -8.53 -10.26 5.86
CA ILE A 203 -7.83 -9.72 7.03
C ILE A 203 -7.60 -10.85 8.02
N HIS A 204 -6.35 -10.97 8.43
CA HIS A 204 -5.87 -11.96 9.39
C HIS A 204 -5.51 -11.27 10.71
N ARG A 205 -5.59 -12.03 11.80
CA ARG A 205 -5.09 -11.67 13.12
C ARG A 205 -4.01 -12.66 13.52
N ARG A 206 -2.87 -12.15 14.00
CA ARG A 206 -1.78 -12.94 14.54
C ARG A 206 -1.33 -12.43 15.89
N GLN A 207 -1.28 -13.27 16.88
CA GLN A 207 -0.48 -13.05 18.07
C GLN A 207 0.98 -13.41 17.73
N LEU A 208 1.94 -12.56 18.10
CA LEU A 208 3.34 -12.69 17.66
C LEU A 208 4.01 -14.01 18.08
N ASP A 209 3.59 -14.56 19.22
CA ASP A 209 4.05 -15.83 19.77
C ASP A 209 3.24 -17.05 19.28
N ALA A 210 2.15 -16.84 18.56
CA ALA A 210 1.33 -17.93 18.04
C ALA A 210 1.92 -18.53 16.75
N PRO A 211 1.81 -19.84 16.55
CA PRO A 211 2.34 -20.49 15.34
C PRO A 211 1.54 -20.15 14.07
N GLN A 212 0.27 -19.80 14.23
CA GLN A 212 -0.67 -19.56 13.11
C GLN A 212 -1.46 -18.28 13.29
N SER A 213 -1.96 -17.77 12.16
CA SER A 213 -2.87 -16.63 12.11
C SER A 213 -4.31 -17.12 11.92
N ALA A 214 -5.28 -16.33 12.39
CA ALA A 214 -6.70 -16.57 12.19
C ALA A 214 -7.26 -15.57 11.16
N VAL A 215 -8.07 -16.02 10.20
CA VAL A 215 -8.85 -15.13 9.33
C VAL A 215 -9.95 -14.50 10.19
N VAL A 216 -10.03 -13.17 10.21
CA VAL A 216 -11.04 -12.41 10.94
C VAL A 216 -12.08 -11.75 10.03
N TYR A 217 -11.72 -11.55 8.75
CA TYR A 217 -12.64 -11.05 7.74
C TYR A 217 -12.21 -11.55 6.34
N GLU A 218 -13.21 -11.86 5.50
CA GLU A 218 -13.02 -12.21 4.09
C GLU A 218 -14.04 -11.47 3.24
N GLU A 219 -13.56 -10.73 2.23
CA GLU A 219 -14.38 -10.09 1.23
C GLU A 219 -14.59 -11.03 0.03
N LYS A 220 -15.81 -11.48 -0.13
CA LYS A 220 -16.19 -12.46 -1.16
C LYS A 220 -16.53 -11.83 -2.51
N ASP A 221 -16.95 -10.55 -2.51
CA ASP A 221 -17.25 -9.85 -3.76
C ASP A 221 -15.94 -9.36 -4.40
N PRO A 222 -15.56 -9.87 -5.60
CA PRO A 222 -14.31 -9.51 -6.26
C PRO A 222 -14.22 -8.03 -6.68
N LYS A 223 -15.30 -7.26 -6.60
CA LYS A 223 -15.31 -5.82 -6.87
C LYS A 223 -14.75 -5.00 -5.71
N PHE A 224 -14.60 -5.58 -4.53
CA PHE A 224 -14.16 -4.91 -3.32
C PHE A 224 -12.78 -5.37 -2.90
N SER A 225 -11.97 -4.45 -2.41
CA SER A 225 -10.71 -4.72 -1.72
C SER A 225 -10.84 -4.36 -0.25
N VAL A 226 -10.05 -5.02 0.61
CA VAL A 226 -10.08 -4.79 2.06
C VAL A 226 -8.72 -4.36 2.58
N TYR A 227 -8.74 -3.47 3.57
CA TYR A 227 -7.54 -3.01 4.26
C TYR A 227 -7.80 -2.93 5.75
N VAL A 228 -6.78 -3.14 6.56
CA VAL A 228 -6.84 -2.91 8.00
C VAL A 228 -5.96 -1.73 8.38
N SER A 229 -6.45 -0.90 9.29
CA SER A 229 -5.72 0.26 9.83
C SER A 229 -6.08 0.50 11.29
N GLY A 230 -5.16 1.09 12.06
CA GLY A 230 -5.45 1.71 13.34
C GLY A 230 -5.91 3.16 13.18
N ASP A 231 -6.61 3.70 14.17
CA ASP A 231 -6.83 5.14 14.24
C ASP A 231 -5.64 5.86 14.88
N LYS A 232 -5.59 7.18 14.74
CA LYS A 232 -4.46 8.01 15.21
C LYS A 232 -4.21 7.96 16.73
N ASN A 233 -5.21 7.59 17.52
CA ASN A 233 -5.13 7.57 18.98
C ASN A 233 -5.11 6.16 19.56
N ASP A 234 -4.92 5.14 18.73
CA ASP A 234 -4.92 3.72 19.10
C ASP A 234 -6.18 3.27 19.85
N GLN A 235 -7.33 3.90 19.57
CA GLN A 235 -8.60 3.55 20.20
C GLN A 235 -9.28 2.38 19.48
N PHE A 236 -9.17 2.35 18.16
CA PHE A 236 -9.87 1.37 17.33
C PHE A 236 -8.98 0.81 16.23
N ILE A 237 -9.30 -0.41 15.81
CA ILE A 237 -8.79 -1.04 14.60
C ILE A 237 -9.95 -1.15 13.62
N PHE A 238 -9.76 -0.64 12.40
CA PHE A 238 -10.75 -0.63 11.33
C PHE A 238 -10.41 -1.64 10.25
N ILE A 239 -11.45 -2.25 9.70
CA ILE A 239 -11.42 -2.95 8.40
C ILE A 239 -12.27 -2.13 7.44
N SER A 240 -11.62 -1.58 6.42
CA SER A 240 -12.27 -0.86 5.33
C SER A 240 -12.42 -1.79 4.14
N SER A 241 -13.64 -1.98 3.65
CA SER A 241 -13.93 -2.70 2.40
C SER A 241 -14.46 -1.72 1.38
N GLY A 242 -13.80 -1.57 0.23
CA GLY A 242 -14.13 -0.55 -0.75
C GLY A 242 -14.03 -1.00 -2.19
N SER A 243 -14.90 -0.44 -3.02
CA SER A 243 -14.87 -0.45 -4.49
C SER A 243 -14.69 0.98 -5.02
N SER A 244 -14.86 1.18 -6.32
CA SER A 244 -14.75 2.52 -6.93
C SER A 244 -15.78 3.53 -6.42
N THR A 245 -16.96 3.08 -5.96
CA THR A 245 -18.08 3.97 -5.61
C THR A 245 -18.76 3.61 -4.29
N THR A 246 -18.37 2.51 -3.65
CA THR A 246 -19.09 1.96 -2.51
C THR A 246 -18.09 1.48 -1.46
N SER A 247 -18.33 1.83 -0.19
CA SER A 247 -17.50 1.38 0.92
C SER A 247 -18.30 0.80 2.08
N GLU A 248 -17.61 0.11 2.97
CA GLU A 248 -18.11 -0.44 4.22
C GLU A 248 -17.01 -0.46 5.27
N GLU A 249 -17.31 -0.04 6.49
CA GLU A 249 -16.35 -0.02 7.59
C GLU A 249 -16.78 -0.97 8.71
N ARG A 250 -15.81 -1.70 9.25
CA ARG A 250 -15.94 -2.50 10.46
C ARG A 250 -14.86 -2.10 11.45
N PHE A 251 -15.10 -2.28 12.75
CA PHE A 251 -14.12 -1.93 13.76
C PHE A 251 -14.21 -2.76 15.03
N ILE A 252 -13.12 -2.75 15.78
CA ILE A 252 -13.06 -3.23 17.18
C ILE A 252 -12.32 -2.19 18.03
N PRO A 253 -12.53 -2.15 19.36
CA PRO A 253 -11.61 -1.46 20.27
C PRO A 253 -10.19 -2.07 20.15
N ALA A 254 -9.17 -1.21 20.07
CA ALA A 254 -7.80 -1.66 19.85
C ALA A 254 -7.21 -2.45 21.05
N ASP A 255 -7.80 -2.30 22.23
CA ASP A 255 -7.49 -3.05 23.46
C ASP A 255 -8.23 -4.40 23.55
N GLN A 256 -9.12 -4.72 22.59
CA GLN A 256 -9.88 -5.97 22.54
C GLN A 256 -9.60 -6.76 21.25
N PRO A 257 -8.34 -7.17 21.00
CA PRO A 257 -7.95 -7.77 19.72
C PRO A 257 -8.60 -9.10 19.41
N LEU A 258 -9.21 -9.75 20.39
CA LEU A 258 -9.92 -11.02 20.21
C LEU A 258 -11.42 -10.83 19.93
N ALA A 259 -11.94 -9.62 20.03
CA ALA A 259 -13.34 -9.32 19.73
C ALA A 259 -13.68 -9.55 18.24
N ALA A 260 -14.95 -9.78 17.96
CA ALA A 260 -15.45 -9.77 16.59
C ALA A 260 -15.59 -8.34 16.09
N PHE A 261 -15.24 -8.10 14.82
CA PHE A 261 -15.40 -6.80 14.18
C PHE A 261 -16.88 -6.42 14.03
N ASN A 262 -17.27 -5.28 14.59
CA ASN A 262 -18.58 -4.70 14.48
C ASN A 262 -18.74 -3.98 13.15
N LEU A 263 -19.83 -4.20 12.45
CA LEU A 263 -20.20 -3.43 11.27
C LEU A 263 -20.62 -2.02 11.67
N PHE A 264 -20.02 -0.98 11.08
CA PHE A 264 -20.40 0.39 11.37
C PHE A 264 -21.76 0.75 10.74
N ALA A 265 -21.88 0.58 9.44
CA ALA A 265 -23.14 0.72 8.71
C ALA A 265 -23.17 -0.23 7.50
N PRO A 266 -24.33 -0.81 7.16
CA PRO A 266 -24.45 -1.69 6.00
C PRO A 266 -24.04 -0.98 4.70
N ARG A 267 -23.41 -1.75 3.81
CA ARG A 267 -23.06 -1.34 2.45
C ARG A 267 -24.32 -0.95 1.66
N VAL A 268 -24.26 0.21 1.04
CA VAL A 268 -25.27 0.72 0.12
C VAL A 268 -24.61 1.06 -1.19
N GLN A 269 -25.16 0.57 -2.31
CA GLN A 269 -24.58 0.84 -3.64
C GLN A 269 -24.46 2.33 -3.90
N ASP A 270 -23.30 2.77 -4.40
CA ASP A 270 -22.94 4.15 -4.69
C ASP A 270 -22.91 5.10 -3.46
N VAL A 271 -22.76 4.51 -2.27
CA VAL A 271 -22.45 5.23 -1.05
C VAL A 271 -21.01 4.91 -0.63
N ASP A 272 -20.19 5.96 -0.55
CA ASP A 272 -18.82 5.89 -0.06
C ASP A 272 -18.72 6.65 1.27
N TYR A 273 -18.31 5.97 2.33
CA TYR A 273 -18.10 6.58 3.63
C TYR A 273 -16.84 6.06 4.32
N SER A 274 -16.26 6.90 5.16
CA SER A 274 -15.13 6.55 6.03
C SER A 274 -15.38 7.08 7.43
N VAL A 275 -14.90 6.37 8.45
CA VAL A 275 -15.16 6.65 9.86
C VAL A 275 -13.87 7.06 10.57
N TYR A 276 -13.91 8.18 11.27
CA TYR A 276 -12.78 8.74 12.01
C TYR A 276 -13.20 8.98 13.46
N PRO A 277 -12.67 8.24 14.42
CA PRO A 277 -12.93 8.49 15.85
C PRO A 277 -12.20 9.74 16.33
N HIS A 278 -12.88 10.54 17.13
CA HIS A 278 -12.25 11.65 17.84
C HIS A 278 -12.97 11.91 19.17
N LYS A 279 -12.26 11.74 20.28
CA LYS A 279 -12.83 11.83 21.63
C LYS A 279 -14.02 10.88 21.77
N GLU A 280 -15.20 11.42 22.13
CA GLU A 280 -16.44 10.67 22.39
C GLU A 280 -17.34 10.54 21.16
N LYS A 281 -16.80 10.74 19.95
CA LYS A 281 -17.59 10.74 18.72
C LYS A 281 -16.88 10.05 17.56
N PHE A 282 -17.67 9.60 16.60
CA PHE A 282 -17.24 9.31 15.24
C PHE A 282 -17.53 10.50 14.33
N PHE A 283 -16.60 10.86 13.48
CA PHE A 283 -16.81 11.72 12.32
C PHE A 283 -16.87 10.83 11.07
N ILE A 284 -17.89 11.04 10.24
CA ILE A 284 -18.19 10.17 9.12
C ILE A 284 -18.14 11.04 7.86
N ARG A 285 -17.08 10.90 7.06
CA ARG A 285 -17.07 11.43 5.71
C ARG A 285 -18.02 10.58 4.88
N TYR A 286 -19.01 11.22 4.26
CA TYR A 286 -20.08 10.53 3.57
C TYR A 286 -20.30 11.13 2.18
N LYS A 287 -20.38 10.30 1.17
CA LYS A 287 -20.58 10.67 -0.21
C LYS A 287 -21.64 9.75 -0.84
N ASP A 288 -22.56 10.31 -1.58
CA ASP A 288 -23.58 9.61 -2.36
C ASP A 288 -23.91 10.39 -3.64
N LYS A 289 -24.95 9.96 -4.36
CA LYS A 289 -25.38 10.59 -5.63
C LYS A 289 -25.84 12.05 -5.48
N GLU A 290 -26.35 12.41 -4.32
CA GLU A 290 -26.85 13.78 -4.03
C GLU A 290 -25.73 14.67 -3.47
N ASN A 291 -24.70 14.06 -2.88
CA ASN A 291 -23.60 14.73 -2.17
C ASN A 291 -22.24 14.35 -2.80
N LEU A 292 -22.04 14.66 -4.08
CA LEU A 292 -20.85 14.21 -4.84
C LEU A 292 -19.53 14.76 -4.30
N ASN A 293 -19.55 15.96 -3.70
CA ASN A 293 -18.36 16.56 -3.08
C ASN A 293 -18.15 16.10 -1.62
N GLY A 294 -19.05 15.27 -1.11
CA GLY A 294 -19.04 14.76 0.25
C GLY A 294 -19.61 15.73 1.27
N LYS A 295 -19.90 15.20 2.45
CA LYS A 295 -20.26 15.90 3.68
C LYS A 295 -19.72 15.14 4.88
N ILE A 296 -19.75 15.76 6.06
CA ILE A 296 -19.31 15.12 7.28
C ILE A 296 -20.49 15.07 8.26
N TYR A 297 -20.75 13.89 8.79
CA TYR A 297 -21.62 13.69 9.96
C TYR A 297 -20.79 13.50 11.22
N GLU A 298 -21.36 13.81 12.37
CA GLU A 298 -20.93 13.31 13.66
C GLU A 298 -21.94 12.31 14.21
N ALA A 299 -21.44 11.27 14.89
CA ALA A 299 -22.25 10.27 15.59
C ALA A 299 -21.64 9.95 16.95
N PRO A 300 -22.43 9.55 17.97
CA PRO A 300 -21.89 9.11 19.25
C PRO A 300 -21.15 7.77 19.11
N LEU A 301 -20.22 7.45 20.04
CA LEU A 301 -19.53 6.14 20.05
C LEU A 301 -20.47 4.97 20.35
N THR A 302 -21.63 5.22 20.95
CA THR A 302 -22.66 4.22 21.22
C THR A 302 -23.97 4.64 20.57
N GLY A 303 -24.67 3.71 19.90
CA GLY A 303 -25.90 4.00 19.16
C GLY A 303 -25.65 4.61 17.76
N TYR A 304 -24.41 4.58 17.27
CA TYR A 304 -24.03 5.00 15.90
C TYR A 304 -24.73 4.15 14.83
N GLU A 305 -25.18 2.95 15.16
CA GLU A 305 -25.87 2.03 14.25
C GLU A 305 -27.22 2.61 13.77
N ASP A 306 -27.89 3.41 14.60
CA ASP A 306 -29.08 4.17 14.19
C ASP A 306 -28.65 5.47 13.50
N LYS A 307 -28.76 5.51 12.17
CA LYS A 307 -28.43 6.71 11.37
C LYS A 307 -29.20 7.98 11.80
N LYS A 308 -30.29 7.86 12.58
CA LYS A 308 -30.97 9.02 13.16
C LYS A 308 -30.15 9.75 14.21
N THR A 309 -29.14 9.10 14.77
CA THR A 309 -28.19 9.73 15.71
C THR A 309 -27.11 10.55 14.99
N TRP A 310 -26.97 10.36 13.67
CA TRP A 310 -26.00 11.10 12.87
C TRP A 310 -26.46 12.54 12.66
N LYS A 311 -25.64 13.48 13.10
CA LYS A 311 -25.90 14.92 12.93
C LYS A 311 -24.96 15.46 11.87
N GLU A 312 -25.48 16.25 10.95
CA GLU A 312 -24.67 16.92 9.96
C GLU A 312 -23.71 17.91 10.66
N PHE A 313 -22.41 17.71 10.47
CA PHE A 313 -21.35 18.55 11.05
C PHE A 313 -20.79 19.51 9.99
N VAL A 314 -20.49 19.03 8.79
CA VAL A 314 -20.15 19.85 7.63
C VAL A 314 -21.12 19.50 6.51
N PRO A 315 -21.98 20.44 6.06
CA PRO A 315 -22.92 20.19 4.98
C PRO A 315 -22.21 20.04 3.64
N HIS A 316 -22.88 19.40 2.69
CA HIS A 316 -22.41 19.33 1.32
C HIS A 316 -22.33 20.74 0.70
N ASN A 317 -21.23 20.99 -0.02
CA ASN A 317 -21.05 22.20 -0.82
C ASN A 317 -20.74 21.79 -2.27
N PRO A 318 -21.55 22.23 -3.27
CA PRO A 318 -21.32 21.86 -4.66
C PRO A 318 -20.01 22.42 -5.24
N ASP A 319 -19.45 23.49 -4.65
CA ASP A 319 -18.24 24.17 -5.11
C ASP A 319 -16.97 23.71 -4.37
N VAL A 320 -17.11 22.92 -3.27
CA VAL A 320 -15.99 22.52 -2.42
C VAL A 320 -16.06 21.03 -2.14
N ARG A 321 -15.02 20.30 -2.57
CA ARG A 321 -14.89 18.88 -2.33
C ARG A 321 -14.19 18.60 -0.98
N ILE A 322 -14.74 17.66 -0.22
CA ILE A 322 -14.13 17.13 0.99
C ILE A 322 -13.32 15.88 0.60
N GLU A 323 -12.00 15.92 0.74
CA GLU A 323 -11.12 14.82 0.31
C GLU A 323 -10.70 13.90 1.46
N GLY A 324 -10.49 14.40 2.67
CA GLY A 324 -10.10 13.59 3.83
C GLY A 324 -9.83 14.44 5.05
#